data_6afb81c3fbd4e7391db4328c5fdbbc8a
#
_entry.id   6afb81c3fbd4e7391db4328c5fdbbc8a
#
_cell.length_a   1.000
_cell.length_b   1.000
_cell.length_c   1.000
_cell.angle_alpha   90.00
_cell.angle_beta   90.00
_cell.angle_gamma   90.00
#
_symmetry.space_group_name_H-M   'P 1'
#
loop_
_entity.id
_entity.type
_entity.pdbx_description
1 polymer ?
#
loop_
_entity_poly.entity_id
_entity_poly.type
_entity_poly.pdbx_seq_one_letter_code
_entity_poly.pdbx_strand_id
1 'polypeptide(L)'
;MKSFLSALLLPFLFGSCTVLQPVEDKSVNYQLDSAVPERPITGASPSVAIASPALPGYLDRQQLVSRSAGGELMMNPNHLWGEPLDSGIARVTAANLGRLKNSLNIQPVKSFVTLDYQSLLELRITRFEPDASGNVVLECTWKLQPVNGPVATTRAFTTRVPLAADPLGSQTGRVQAMNEALARLARQIAKSL
;
A
#
# COMPACT_ATOMS: atom_id res chain seq x y z
N MET A 1 82.49 -19.82 18.82
CA MET A 1 81.54 -20.86 18.49
C MET A 1 80.15 -20.28 18.70
N LYS A 2 79.65 -19.44 17.80
CA LYS A 2 78.91 -19.66 16.54
C LYS A 2 77.47 -20.09 16.89
N SER A 3 76.53 -19.14 17.10
CA SER A 3 75.52 -18.71 16.12
C SER A 3 74.63 -19.86 15.63
N PHE A 4 73.48 -20.02 16.30
CA PHE A 4 72.26 -20.63 15.72
C PHE A 4 71.06 -20.21 16.62
N LEU A 5 70.60 -19.01 16.50
CA LEU A 5 69.33 -18.62 17.12
C LEU A 5 68.71 -17.47 16.28
N SER A 6 68.21 -17.82 15.13
CA SER A 6 67.48 -16.84 14.33
C SER A 6 66.76 -17.56 13.21
N ALA A 7 65.62 -18.18 13.48
CA ALA A 7 64.61 -18.57 12.45
C ALA A 7 63.38 -19.24 13.10
N LEU A 8 62.65 -18.57 13.95
CA LEU A 8 61.31 -19.09 14.31
C LEU A 8 60.37 -17.95 14.79
N LEU A 9 60.10 -17.02 13.91
CA LEU A 9 59.03 -16.02 14.20
C LEU A 9 58.45 -15.46 12.90
N LEU A 10 57.76 -16.30 12.13
CA LEU A 10 56.80 -15.83 11.11
C LEU A 10 56.01 -17.04 10.59
N PRO A 11 54.87 -17.41 11.16
CA PRO A 11 53.65 -17.42 10.42
C PRO A 11 52.40 -17.27 11.33
N PHE A 12 51.98 -16.06 11.65
CA PHE A 12 50.70 -15.87 12.37
C PHE A 12 49.92 -14.67 11.87
N LEU A 13 49.92 -14.42 10.55
CA LEU A 13 49.20 -13.29 9.95
C LEU A 13 48.23 -13.67 8.82
N PHE A 14 47.75 -14.91 8.76
CA PHE A 14 46.76 -15.31 7.75
C PHE A 14 45.56 -16.01 8.38
N GLY A 15 44.78 -15.28 9.17
CA GLY A 15 43.62 -15.89 9.83
C GLY A 15 42.48 -14.94 10.15
N SER A 16 42.19 -13.95 9.30
CA SER A 16 41.03 -13.09 9.52
C SER A 16 40.34 -12.71 8.21
N CYS A 17 40.12 -13.67 7.34
CA CYS A 17 39.01 -13.52 6.37
C CYS A 17 37.76 -14.03 7.07
N THR A 18 37.09 -13.17 7.84
CA THR A 18 35.69 -13.35 8.18
C THR A 18 34.93 -13.31 6.86
N VAL A 19 34.58 -14.47 6.33
CA VAL A 19 33.70 -14.63 5.20
C VAL A 19 32.34 -14.04 5.66
N LEU A 20 32.03 -12.80 5.26
CA LEU A 20 30.70 -12.22 5.36
C LEU A 20 29.80 -13.11 4.50
N GLN A 21 29.14 -14.07 5.12
CA GLN A 21 28.11 -14.83 4.43
C GLN A 21 26.98 -13.87 4.07
N PRO A 22 26.54 -13.82 2.81
CA PRO A 22 25.37 -13.03 2.44
C PRO A 22 24.18 -13.49 3.30
N VAL A 23 23.55 -12.55 4.00
CA VAL A 23 22.29 -12.83 4.68
C VAL A 23 21.24 -13.03 3.60
N GLU A 24 20.59 -14.20 3.61
CA GLU A 24 19.50 -14.49 2.70
C GLU A 24 18.36 -13.47 2.90
N ASP A 25 18.01 -12.74 1.84
CA ASP A 25 16.87 -11.82 1.87
C ASP A 25 15.57 -12.65 1.82
N LYS A 26 14.82 -12.64 2.91
CA LYS A 26 13.52 -13.31 3.06
C LYS A 26 12.34 -12.36 2.86
N SER A 27 12.58 -11.20 2.29
CA SER A 27 11.54 -10.20 2.06
C SER A 27 10.52 -10.67 1.02
N VAL A 28 9.24 -10.49 1.35
CA VAL A 28 8.11 -10.72 0.45
C VAL A 28 7.44 -9.40 0.17
N ASN A 29 7.34 -9.04 -1.11
CA ASN A 29 6.72 -7.80 -1.53
C ASN A 29 5.26 -8.02 -1.91
N TYR A 30 4.40 -7.11 -1.47
CA TYR A 30 2.96 -7.11 -1.73
C TYR A 30 2.56 -5.86 -2.49
N GLN A 31 1.50 -5.97 -3.27
CA GLN A 31 0.93 -4.85 -4.00
C GLN A 31 -0.60 -4.87 -3.82
N LEU A 32 -1.19 -3.69 -3.65
CA LEU A 32 -2.64 -3.55 -3.70
C LEU A 32 -3.12 -3.78 -5.14
N ASP A 33 -4.32 -4.34 -5.28
CA ASP A 33 -4.94 -4.54 -6.58
C ASP A 33 -6.46 -4.28 -6.55
N SER A 34 -7.07 -4.15 -7.72
CA SER A 34 -8.49 -3.92 -7.85
C SER A 34 -9.28 -5.18 -7.52
N ALA A 35 -10.21 -5.10 -6.56
CA ALA A 35 -11.18 -6.14 -6.27
C ALA A 35 -12.51 -5.98 -7.03
N VAL A 36 -12.66 -4.91 -7.84
CA VAL A 36 -13.77 -4.81 -8.81
C VAL A 36 -13.44 -5.72 -10.00
N PRO A 37 -14.37 -6.59 -10.43
CA PRO A 37 -14.11 -7.51 -11.55
C PRO A 37 -13.62 -6.81 -12.81
N GLU A 38 -12.70 -7.44 -13.51
CA GLU A 38 -12.21 -6.97 -14.79
C GLU A 38 -13.30 -6.97 -15.84
N ARG A 39 -13.35 -5.89 -16.62
CA ARG A 39 -14.20 -5.76 -17.79
C ARG A 39 -13.54 -4.78 -18.77
N PRO A 40 -13.77 -4.88 -20.07
CA PRO A 40 -13.34 -3.87 -21.03
C PRO A 40 -13.91 -2.50 -20.65
N ILE A 41 -13.04 -1.48 -20.63
CA ILE A 41 -13.41 -0.09 -20.40
C ILE A 41 -13.32 0.62 -21.73
N THR A 42 -14.42 1.20 -22.18
CA THR A 42 -14.54 1.85 -23.50
C THR A 42 -14.94 3.32 -23.41
N GLY A 43 -15.42 3.75 -22.25
CA GLY A 43 -15.87 5.11 -22.02
C GLY A 43 -14.74 6.07 -21.62
N ALA A 44 -15.03 7.37 -21.75
CA ALA A 44 -14.12 8.45 -21.39
C ALA A 44 -14.68 9.40 -20.30
N SER A 45 -15.90 9.16 -19.85
CA SER A 45 -16.58 9.99 -18.84
C SER A 45 -17.12 9.11 -17.72
N PRO A 46 -17.06 9.57 -16.45
CA PRO A 46 -16.51 10.87 -16.00
C PRO A 46 -14.98 10.94 -16.09
N SER A 47 -14.42 12.17 -16.09
CA SER A 47 -12.98 12.43 -15.98
C SER A 47 -12.65 12.90 -14.56
N VAL A 48 -11.83 12.09 -13.84
CA VAL A 48 -11.52 12.34 -12.43
C VAL A 48 -10.02 12.16 -12.18
N ALA A 49 -9.40 13.19 -11.65
CA ALA A 49 -8.04 13.09 -11.11
C ALA A 49 -8.12 12.62 -9.65
N ILE A 50 -7.22 11.73 -9.25
CA ILE A 50 -7.11 11.25 -7.86
C ILE A 50 -5.81 11.78 -7.27
N ALA A 51 -5.93 12.65 -6.27
CA ALA A 51 -4.77 13.13 -5.51
C ALA A 51 -4.14 11.99 -4.70
N SER A 52 -2.83 12.08 -4.46
CA SER A 52 -2.16 11.14 -3.54
C SER A 52 -2.83 11.22 -2.17
N PRO A 53 -3.34 10.12 -1.60
CA PRO A 53 -4.00 10.12 -0.30
C PRO A 53 -3.09 10.59 0.82
N ALA A 54 -3.60 11.41 1.74
CA ALA A 54 -2.91 11.72 2.97
C ALA A 54 -2.97 10.51 3.91
N LEU A 55 -1.80 10.03 4.36
CA LEU A 55 -1.67 8.91 5.29
C LEU A 55 -1.18 9.36 6.65
N PRO A 56 -1.58 8.70 7.76
CA PRO A 56 -0.91 8.88 9.04
C PRO A 56 0.51 8.28 8.96
N GLY A 57 1.47 8.87 9.66
CA GLY A 57 2.88 8.50 9.57
C GLY A 57 3.21 7.02 9.86
N TYR A 58 2.36 6.31 10.62
CA TYR A 58 2.56 4.89 10.89
C TYR A 58 2.23 3.99 9.68
N LEU A 59 1.46 4.49 8.70
CA LEU A 59 1.17 3.81 7.43
C LEU A 59 2.13 4.24 6.30
N ASP A 60 2.79 5.38 6.44
CA ASP A 60 3.75 5.89 5.44
C ASP A 60 5.11 5.19 5.61
N ARG A 61 5.15 3.90 5.27
CA ARG A 61 6.33 3.05 5.38
C ARG A 61 6.25 1.83 4.46
N GLN A 62 7.38 1.17 4.27
CA GLN A 62 7.43 -0.03 3.44
C GLN A 62 6.82 -1.26 4.09
N GLN A 63 6.88 -1.38 5.42
CA GLN A 63 6.38 -2.57 6.13
C GLN A 63 4.86 -2.61 6.16
N LEU A 64 4.30 -3.82 6.02
CA LEU A 64 2.91 -4.07 6.34
C LEU A 64 2.68 -3.90 7.84
N VAL A 65 1.64 -3.14 8.19
CA VAL A 65 1.27 -2.82 9.58
C VAL A 65 0.02 -3.58 9.96
N SER A 66 -0.04 -4.02 11.21
CA SER A 66 -1.26 -4.51 11.86
C SER A 66 -1.37 -3.95 13.28
N ARG A 67 -2.56 -4.04 13.87
CA ARG A 67 -2.84 -3.49 15.20
C ARG A 67 -3.28 -4.59 16.15
N SER A 68 -2.63 -4.67 17.33
CA SER A 68 -3.02 -5.56 18.43
C SER A 68 -4.29 -5.09 19.14
N ALA A 69 -4.86 -5.94 19.99
CA ALA A 69 -6.00 -5.58 20.85
C ALA A 69 -5.66 -4.44 21.82
N GLY A 70 -4.41 -4.33 22.25
CA GLY A 70 -3.93 -3.26 23.12
C GLY A 70 -3.64 -1.94 22.40
N GLY A 71 -3.81 -1.88 21.05
CA GLY A 71 -3.54 -0.71 20.24
C GLY A 71 -2.09 -0.62 19.72
N GLU A 72 -1.25 -1.58 20.04
CA GLU A 72 0.14 -1.64 19.59
C GLU A 72 0.20 -1.87 18.08
N LEU A 73 1.12 -1.19 17.41
CA LEU A 73 1.39 -1.36 15.99
C LEU A 73 2.46 -2.44 15.79
N MET A 74 2.10 -3.49 15.11
CA MET A 74 2.99 -4.59 14.76
C MET A 74 3.43 -4.46 13.30
N MET A 75 4.74 -4.49 13.08
CA MET A 75 5.37 -4.37 11.78
C MET A 75 6.19 -5.63 11.50
N ASN A 76 5.96 -6.25 10.36
CA ASN A 76 6.75 -7.40 9.96
C ASN A 76 7.89 -6.93 9.06
N PRO A 77 9.16 -7.09 9.46
CA PRO A 77 10.32 -6.61 8.70
C PRO A 77 10.45 -7.29 7.32
N ASN A 78 9.92 -8.50 7.16
CA ASN A 78 10.04 -9.29 5.94
C ASN A 78 8.82 -9.18 5.01
N HIS A 79 7.79 -8.39 5.36
CA HIS A 79 6.61 -8.20 4.53
C HIS A 79 6.46 -6.73 4.16
N LEU A 80 6.73 -6.41 2.92
CA LEU A 80 6.91 -5.05 2.44
C LEU A 80 5.89 -4.71 1.36
N TRP A 81 5.55 -3.43 1.24
CA TRP A 81 4.86 -2.92 0.07
C TRP A 81 5.85 -2.80 -1.11
N GLY A 82 5.48 -3.28 -2.28
CA GLY A 82 6.26 -3.15 -3.52
C GLY A 82 6.23 -1.74 -4.13
N GLU A 83 5.37 -0.87 -3.60
CA GLU A 83 5.25 0.55 -3.95
C GLU A 83 4.84 1.36 -2.72
N PRO A 84 5.03 2.69 -2.67
CA PRO A 84 4.48 3.54 -1.61
C PRO A 84 2.97 3.33 -1.47
N LEU A 85 2.49 3.16 -0.22
CA LEU A 85 1.10 2.79 0.05
C LEU A 85 0.10 3.84 -0.47
N ASP A 86 0.44 5.12 -0.39
CA ASP A 86 -0.36 6.23 -0.94
C ASP A 86 -0.56 6.08 -2.45
N SER A 87 0.51 5.73 -3.16
CA SER A 87 0.49 5.52 -4.61
C SER A 87 -0.35 4.30 -4.98
N GLY A 88 -0.20 3.20 -4.24
CA GLY A 88 -1.03 2.00 -4.39
C GLY A 88 -2.51 2.27 -4.17
N ILE A 89 -2.87 3.01 -3.11
CA ILE A 89 -4.26 3.40 -2.84
C ILE A 89 -4.83 4.25 -3.98
N ALA A 90 -4.08 5.26 -4.45
CA ALA A 90 -4.54 6.12 -5.56
C ALA A 90 -4.75 5.30 -6.84
N ARG A 91 -3.79 4.45 -7.21
CA ARG A 91 -3.84 3.57 -8.38
C ARG A 91 -5.03 2.61 -8.34
N VAL A 92 -5.22 1.92 -7.22
CA VAL A 92 -6.30 0.94 -7.05
C VAL A 92 -7.67 1.63 -6.99
N THR A 93 -7.75 2.81 -6.37
CA THR A 93 -8.99 3.61 -6.37
C THR A 93 -9.36 4.03 -7.79
N ALA A 94 -8.37 4.46 -8.60
CA ALA A 94 -8.58 4.79 -10.01
C ALA A 94 -9.08 3.57 -10.80
N ALA A 95 -8.42 2.42 -10.66
CA ALA A 95 -8.81 1.19 -11.34
C ALA A 95 -10.22 0.74 -10.96
N ASN A 96 -10.55 0.75 -9.66
CA ASN A 96 -11.89 0.41 -9.18
C ASN A 96 -12.96 1.35 -9.74
N LEU A 97 -12.75 2.66 -9.67
CA LEU A 97 -13.70 3.66 -10.18
C LEU A 97 -13.80 3.60 -11.71
N GLY A 98 -12.69 3.44 -12.42
CA GLY A 98 -12.68 3.27 -13.86
C GLY A 98 -13.52 2.09 -14.32
N ARG A 99 -13.38 0.94 -13.65
CA ARG A 99 -14.20 -0.26 -13.91
C ARG A 99 -15.69 -0.02 -13.57
N LEU A 100 -15.99 0.62 -12.42
CA LEU A 100 -17.36 0.88 -11.99
C LEU A 100 -18.08 1.86 -12.90
N LYS A 101 -17.41 2.89 -13.38
CA LYS A 101 -17.98 3.98 -14.19
C LYS A 101 -17.76 3.79 -15.70
N ASN A 102 -17.05 2.72 -16.10
CA ASN A 102 -16.67 2.49 -17.49
C ASN A 102 -15.90 3.69 -18.08
N SER A 103 -14.88 4.22 -17.36
CA SER A 103 -14.12 5.38 -17.81
C SER A 103 -12.62 5.14 -17.74
N LEU A 104 -11.92 5.42 -18.85
CA LEU A 104 -10.45 5.45 -18.94
C LEU A 104 -9.85 6.72 -18.32
N ASN A 105 -10.66 7.80 -18.17
CA ASN A 105 -10.22 9.11 -17.69
C ASN A 105 -10.32 9.26 -16.15
N ILE A 106 -10.19 8.17 -15.41
CA ILE A 106 -10.06 8.18 -13.94
C ILE A 106 -8.65 7.73 -13.59
N GLN A 107 -7.78 8.69 -13.25
CA GLN A 107 -6.35 8.46 -13.13
C GLN A 107 -5.74 9.16 -11.91
N PRO A 108 -4.65 8.62 -11.32
CA PRO A 108 -3.86 9.35 -10.32
C PRO A 108 -3.21 10.60 -10.92
N VAL A 109 -3.14 11.69 -10.14
CA VAL A 109 -2.54 12.98 -10.57
C VAL A 109 -1.06 12.82 -10.98
N LYS A 110 -0.32 11.87 -10.38
CA LYS A 110 1.10 11.62 -10.69
C LYS A 110 1.32 10.78 -11.96
N SER A 111 0.27 10.43 -12.71
CA SER A 111 0.48 9.72 -13.97
C SER A 111 1.12 10.64 -15.01
N PHE A 112 2.01 10.09 -15.86
CA PHE A 112 2.71 10.85 -16.91
C PHE A 112 1.80 11.35 -18.06
N VAL A 113 0.53 11.02 -17.98
CA VAL A 113 -0.48 11.45 -18.96
C VAL A 113 -1.09 12.77 -18.48
N THR A 114 -1.05 13.79 -19.33
CA THR A 114 -1.79 15.03 -19.08
C THR A 114 -3.28 14.68 -19.04
N LEU A 115 -3.89 14.83 -17.87
CA LEU A 115 -5.29 14.55 -17.66
C LEU A 115 -6.06 15.86 -17.55
N ASP A 116 -6.93 16.11 -18.54
CA ASP A 116 -7.95 17.15 -18.44
C ASP A 116 -9.14 16.58 -17.64
N TYR A 117 -9.26 16.94 -16.36
CA TYR A 117 -10.24 16.35 -15.45
C TYR A 117 -11.33 17.33 -15.05
N GLN A 118 -12.52 16.81 -14.86
CA GLN A 118 -13.72 17.55 -14.41
C GLN A 118 -13.82 17.64 -12.89
N SER A 119 -13.25 16.67 -12.19
CA SER A 119 -13.27 16.61 -10.72
C SER A 119 -11.97 16.07 -10.15
N LEU A 120 -11.61 16.55 -8.95
CA LEU A 120 -10.49 16.06 -8.16
C LEU A 120 -11.02 15.26 -6.96
N LEU A 121 -10.61 14.02 -6.83
CA LEU A 121 -10.85 13.19 -5.65
C LEU A 121 -9.70 13.34 -4.67
N GLU A 122 -10.00 13.81 -3.47
CA GLU A 122 -9.07 13.90 -2.34
C GLU A 122 -9.47 12.87 -1.29
N LEU A 123 -8.48 12.15 -0.75
CA LEU A 123 -8.62 11.13 0.28
C LEU A 123 -7.72 11.45 1.47
N ARG A 124 -8.24 11.31 2.69
CA ARG A 124 -7.45 11.31 3.93
C ARG A 124 -7.75 10.00 4.65
N ILE A 125 -6.78 9.13 4.68
CA ILE A 125 -6.85 7.85 5.40
C ILE A 125 -6.49 8.09 6.86
N THR A 126 -7.27 7.57 7.79
CA THR A 126 -6.98 7.60 9.24
C THR A 126 -6.65 6.21 9.77
N ARG A 127 -7.21 5.15 9.14
CA ARG A 127 -6.89 3.75 9.40
C ARG A 127 -6.92 2.93 8.13
N PHE A 128 -5.96 2.06 7.96
CA PHE A 128 -5.96 1.08 6.87
C PHE A 128 -5.05 -0.10 7.23
N GLU A 129 -5.45 -0.88 8.22
CA GLU A 129 -4.69 -2.03 8.69
C GLU A 129 -5.61 -3.13 9.25
N PRO A 130 -5.14 -4.38 9.34
CA PRO A 130 -5.79 -5.43 10.10
C PRO A 130 -5.82 -5.12 11.59
N ASP A 131 -6.94 -5.44 12.24
CA ASP A 131 -7.10 -5.38 13.69
C ASP A 131 -7.02 -6.78 14.35
N ALA A 132 -7.00 -6.79 15.67
CA ALA A 132 -6.96 -8.03 16.47
C ALA A 132 -8.26 -8.86 16.40
N SER A 133 -9.34 -8.30 15.87
CA SER A 133 -10.62 -9.01 15.69
C SER A 133 -10.68 -9.77 14.37
N GLY A 134 -9.57 -9.84 13.61
CA GLY A 134 -9.52 -10.51 12.34
C GLY A 134 -10.22 -9.76 11.20
N ASN A 135 -10.23 -8.43 11.26
CA ASN A 135 -10.76 -7.59 10.19
C ASN A 135 -9.72 -6.60 9.69
N VAL A 136 -9.72 -6.32 8.39
CA VAL A 136 -9.14 -5.08 7.87
C VAL A 136 -10.11 -3.95 8.12
N VAL A 137 -9.62 -2.87 8.73
CA VAL A 137 -10.39 -1.65 8.97
C VAL A 137 -9.89 -0.55 8.05
N LEU A 138 -10.77 0.03 7.24
CA LEU A 138 -10.52 1.25 6.50
C LEU A 138 -11.40 2.36 7.05
N GLU A 139 -10.77 3.41 7.56
CA GLU A 139 -11.43 4.66 7.99
C GLU A 139 -10.79 5.81 7.22
N CYS A 140 -11.63 6.61 6.58
CA CYS A 140 -11.14 7.75 5.79
C CYS A 140 -12.20 8.85 5.69
N THR A 141 -11.74 10.02 5.28
CA THR A 141 -12.60 11.06 4.71
C THR A 141 -12.24 11.27 3.25
N TRP A 142 -13.22 11.65 2.46
CA TRP A 142 -13.02 11.93 1.05
C TRP A 142 -13.87 13.12 0.58
N LYS A 143 -13.39 13.77 -0.48
CA LYS A 143 -14.05 14.89 -1.12
C LYS A 143 -13.87 14.77 -2.63
N LEU A 144 -14.95 14.92 -3.37
CA LEU A 144 -14.93 14.99 -4.84
C LEU A 144 -15.19 16.45 -5.23
N GLN A 145 -14.12 17.19 -5.51
CA GLN A 145 -14.15 18.60 -5.81
C GLN A 145 -14.29 18.83 -7.33
N PRO A 146 -15.41 19.40 -7.83
CA PRO A 146 -15.48 19.84 -9.21
C PRO A 146 -14.46 20.95 -9.51
N VAL A 147 -13.85 20.94 -10.69
CA VAL A 147 -12.92 22.00 -11.13
C VAL A 147 -13.67 23.34 -11.28
N ASN A 148 -14.86 23.26 -11.88
CA ASN A 148 -15.76 24.41 -12.08
C ASN A 148 -17.05 24.17 -11.29
N GLY A 149 -17.09 24.57 -10.02
CA GLY A 149 -18.27 24.35 -9.19
C GLY A 149 -18.07 24.76 -7.73
N PRO A 150 -19.12 24.64 -6.91
CA PRO A 150 -19.05 24.98 -5.51
C PRO A 150 -18.08 24.04 -4.75
N VAL A 151 -17.59 24.49 -3.60
CA VAL A 151 -16.75 23.67 -2.72
C VAL A 151 -17.54 22.43 -2.30
N ALA A 152 -16.97 21.26 -2.56
CA ALA A 152 -17.60 19.99 -2.22
C ALA A 152 -17.53 19.71 -0.71
N THR A 153 -18.58 19.05 -0.20
CA THR A 153 -18.63 18.60 1.19
C THR A 153 -17.72 17.38 1.39
N THR A 154 -16.95 17.40 2.47
CA THR A 154 -16.18 16.24 2.93
C THR A 154 -17.14 15.18 3.49
N ARG A 155 -16.93 13.93 3.11
CA ARG A 155 -17.70 12.76 3.55
C ARG A 155 -16.82 11.78 4.29
N ALA A 156 -17.33 11.20 5.35
CA ALA A 156 -16.67 10.11 6.07
C ALA A 156 -17.04 8.75 5.48
N PHE A 157 -16.10 7.80 5.57
CA PHE A 157 -16.33 6.41 5.20
C PHE A 157 -15.59 5.48 6.16
N THR A 158 -16.28 4.42 6.58
CA THR A 158 -15.70 3.36 7.41
C THR A 158 -16.19 2.01 6.91
N THR A 159 -15.28 1.06 6.80
CA THR A 159 -15.63 -0.33 6.51
C THR A 159 -14.74 -1.29 7.28
N ARG A 160 -15.28 -2.48 7.57
CA ARG A 160 -14.55 -3.63 8.09
C ARG A 160 -14.72 -4.80 7.13
N VAL A 161 -13.61 -5.41 6.76
CA VAL A 161 -13.59 -6.58 5.87
C VAL A 161 -12.99 -7.74 6.66
N PRO A 162 -13.74 -8.80 6.92
CA PRO A 162 -13.20 -9.99 7.58
C PRO A 162 -12.01 -10.55 6.78
N LEU A 163 -10.98 -10.96 7.49
CA LEU A 163 -9.93 -11.78 6.91
C LEU A 163 -10.55 -13.12 6.55
N ALA A 164 -10.27 -13.62 5.33
CA ALA A 164 -10.63 -14.98 5.00
C ALA A 164 -10.04 -15.92 6.06
N ALA A 165 -10.80 -16.94 6.45
CA ALA A 165 -10.34 -17.94 7.41
C ALA A 165 -9.18 -18.72 6.78
N ASP A 166 -8.00 -18.12 6.82
CA ASP A 166 -6.74 -18.77 6.49
C ASP A 166 -6.15 -19.27 7.81
N PRO A 167 -5.97 -20.58 7.99
CA PRO A 167 -5.43 -21.17 9.22
C PRO A 167 -4.05 -20.62 9.61
N LEU A 168 -3.36 -19.99 8.68
CA LEU A 168 -1.99 -19.47 8.86
C LEU A 168 -1.93 -17.94 8.98
N GLY A 169 -3.06 -17.22 8.91
CA GLY A 169 -3.10 -15.76 9.01
C GLY A 169 -2.23 -15.07 7.95
N SER A 170 -2.29 -15.55 6.71
CA SER A 170 -1.36 -15.15 5.66
C SER A 170 -1.47 -13.65 5.37
N GLN A 171 -0.33 -13.03 5.12
CA GLN A 171 -0.27 -11.62 4.70
C GLN A 171 -1.04 -11.42 3.38
N THR A 172 -1.10 -12.45 2.53
CA THR A 172 -1.89 -12.44 1.29
C THR A 172 -3.38 -12.22 1.57
N GLY A 173 -3.97 -12.95 2.54
CA GLY A 173 -5.38 -12.74 2.93
C GLY A 173 -5.64 -11.34 3.48
N ARG A 174 -4.66 -10.75 4.20
CA ARG A 174 -4.74 -9.36 4.67
C ARG A 174 -4.77 -8.37 3.51
N VAL A 175 -3.90 -8.53 2.52
CA VAL A 175 -3.86 -7.67 1.32
C VAL A 175 -5.13 -7.82 0.49
N GLN A 176 -5.67 -9.03 0.35
CA GLN A 176 -6.97 -9.26 -0.33
C GLN A 176 -8.12 -8.53 0.38
N ALA A 177 -8.18 -8.58 1.71
CA ALA A 177 -9.19 -7.84 2.47
C ALA A 177 -9.00 -6.32 2.35
N MET A 178 -7.76 -5.83 2.26
CA MET A 178 -7.47 -4.41 1.97
C MET A 178 -7.96 -4.01 0.58
N ASN A 179 -7.77 -4.85 -0.43
CA ASN A 179 -8.28 -4.64 -1.79
C ASN A 179 -9.81 -4.52 -1.80
N GLU A 180 -10.52 -5.41 -1.09
CA GLU A 180 -11.98 -5.34 -0.97
C GLU A 180 -12.43 -4.09 -0.20
N ALA A 181 -11.70 -3.64 0.82
CA ALA A 181 -12.02 -2.41 1.53
C ALA A 181 -11.97 -1.19 0.58
N LEU A 182 -10.94 -1.11 -0.28
CA LEU A 182 -10.84 -0.07 -1.32
C LEU A 182 -11.94 -0.18 -2.37
N ALA A 183 -12.33 -1.40 -2.75
CA ALA A 183 -13.45 -1.59 -3.67
C ALA A 183 -14.78 -1.13 -3.07
N ARG A 184 -15.02 -1.34 -1.77
CA ARG A 184 -16.20 -0.79 -1.07
C ARG A 184 -16.19 0.73 -1.03
N LEU A 185 -15.04 1.34 -0.74
CA LEU A 185 -14.88 2.80 -0.82
C LEU A 185 -15.20 3.31 -2.23
N ALA A 186 -14.62 2.69 -3.27
CA ALA A 186 -14.88 3.07 -4.65
C ALA A 186 -16.37 2.97 -5.04
N ARG A 187 -17.08 1.91 -4.60
CA ARG A 187 -18.54 1.79 -4.81
C ARG A 187 -19.31 2.92 -4.14
N GLN A 188 -18.86 3.41 -2.97
CA GLN A 188 -19.49 4.55 -2.31
C GLN A 188 -19.23 5.86 -3.07
N ILE A 189 -17.98 6.09 -3.51
CA ILE A 189 -17.61 7.29 -4.28
C ILE A 189 -18.33 7.30 -5.63
N ALA A 190 -18.44 6.15 -6.30
CA ALA A 190 -19.09 6.01 -7.60
C ALA A 190 -20.56 6.47 -7.61
N LYS A 191 -21.25 6.48 -6.47
CA LYS A 191 -22.62 7.02 -6.34
C LYS A 191 -22.68 8.55 -6.46
N SER A 192 -21.54 9.22 -6.39
CA SER A 192 -21.42 10.70 -6.46
C SER A 192 -20.81 11.18 -7.78
N LEU A 193 -20.44 10.25 -8.67
CA LEU A 193 -20.03 10.43 -10.05
C LEU A 193 -21.20 10.08 -10.98
#